data_cb7e99cbba1e64fe62f722c248fc768c
#
_entry.id   cb7e99cbba1e64fe62f722c248fc768c
#
_cell.length_a   1.000
_cell.length_b   1.000
_cell.length_c   1.000
_cell.angle_alpha   90.00
_cell.angle_beta   90.00
_cell.angle_gamma   90.00
#
_symmetry.space_group_name_H-M   'P 1'
#
loop_
_entity.id
_entity.type
_entity.pdbx_description
1 polymer ?
#
loop_
_entity_poly.entity_id
_entity_poly.type
_entity_poly.pdbx_seq_one_letter_code
_entity_poly.pdbx_strand_id
1 'polypeptide(L)' 'MSILKVIKRVIMVCEEYNKTVADIDLIDGLLLVSLENGTNFSLAYRFMSEEQITDKVISACKWGE' A
#
# COMPACT_ATOMS: atom_id res chain seq x y z
N MET A 1 -9.02 6.91 9.37
CA MET A 1 -8.28 5.69 9.74
C MET A 1 -6.88 6.07 10.21
N SER A 2 -6.34 5.43 11.23
CA SER A 2 -4.99 5.73 11.69
C SER A 2 -3.94 5.20 10.71
N ILE A 3 -2.78 5.87 10.68
CA ILE A 3 -1.69 5.46 9.78
C ILE A 3 -1.22 4.03 10.05
N LEU A 4 -1.22 3.61 11.32
CA LEU A 4 -0.81 2.24 11.67
C LEU A 4 -1.75 1.20 11.08
N LYS A 5 -3.05 1.47 11.08
CA LYS A 5 -4.02 0.56 10.46
C LYS A 5 -3.83 0.49 8.95
N VAL A 6 -3.52 1.62 8.31
CA VAL A 6 -3.26 1.66 6.88
C VAL A 6 -2.02 0.82 6.54
N ILE A 7 -0.94 1.01 7.28
CA ILE A 7 0.30 0.27 7.07
C ILE A 7 0.06 -1.23 7.22
N LYS A 8 -0.64 -1.64 8.28
CA LYS A 8 -0.96 -3.06 8.50
C LYS A 8 -1.79 -3.63 7.36
N ARG A 9 -2.76 -2.85 6.85
CA ARG A 9 -3.60 -3.28 5.74
C ARG A 9 -2.77 -3.48 4.47
N VAL A 10 -1.88 -2.54 4.18
CA VAL A 10 -0.99 -2.62 3.02
C VAL A 10 -0.14 -3.88 3.08
N ILE A 11 0.50 -4.11 4.22
CA ILE A 11 1.37 -5.28 4.38
C ILE A 11 0.57 -6.58 4.24
N MET A 12 -0.60 -6.65 4.88
CA MET A 12 -1.44 -7.85 4.85
C MET A 12 -1.90 -8.18 3.43
N VAL A 13 -2.37 -7.18 2.69
CA VAL A 13 -2.83 -7.39 1.31
C VAL A 13 -1.67 -7.82 0.42
N CYS A 14 -0.51 -7.18 0.56
CA CYS A 14 0.68 -7.55 -0.21
C CYS A 14 1.08 -9.01 0.06
N GLU A 15 1.04 -9.45 1.32
CA GLU A 15 1.36 -10.83 1.67
C GLU A 15 0.40 -11.82 1.03
N GLU A 16 -0.90 -11.48 0.96
CA GLU A 16 -1.90 -12.32 0.30
C GLU A 16 -1.59 -12.53 -1.19
N TYR A 17 -0.91 -11.58 -1.81
CA TYR A 17 -0.52 -11.64 -3.21
C TYR A 17 0.94 -12.05 -3.41
N ASN A 18 1.58 -12.56 -2.34
CA ASN A 18 2.99 -12.99 -2.35
C ASN A 18 3.94 -11.86 -2.76
N LYS A 19 3.62 -10.64 -2.36
CA LYS A 19 4.47 -9.48 -2.58
C LYS A 19 5.06 -9.02 -1.25
N THR A 20 6.33 -8.64 -1.26
CA THR A 20 7.02 -8.16 -0.06
C THR A 20 7.22 -6.66 -0.14
N VAL A 21 6.82 -5.98 0.93
CA VAL A 21 7.03 -4.53 1.05
C VAL A 21 8.50 -4.29 1.40
N ALA A 22 9.20 -3.53 0.56
CA ALA A 22 10.60 -3.20 0.79
C ALA A 22 10.74 -1.94 1.64
N ASP A 23 9.87 -0.96 1.44
CA ASP A 23 9.95 0.31 2.14
C ASP A 23 8.61 1.02 2.18
N ILE A 24 8.36 1.79 3.23
CA ILE A 24 7.18 2.63 3.38
C ILE A 24 7.65 3.98 3.89
N ASP A 25 7.23 5.05 3.22
CA ASP A 25 7.55 6.42 3.60
C ASP A 25 6.26 7.23 3.72
N LEU A 26 6.31 8.26 4.56
CA LEU A 26 5.19 9.19 4.72
C LEU A 26 5.68 10.59 4.38
N ILE A 27 5.23 11.13 3.26
CA ILE A 27 5.64 12.44 2.77
C ILE A 27 4.40 13.25 2.39
N ASP A 28 4.25 14.42 3.02
CA ASP A 28 3.16 15.37 2.73
C ASP A 28 1.76 14.73 2.73
N GLY A 29 1.50 13.85 3.69
CA GLY A 29 0.20 13.18 3.80
C GLY A 29 -0.01 12.04 2.82
N LEU A 30 1.01 11.70 2.03
CA LEU A 30 0.98 10.56 1.14
C LEU A 30 1.81 9.42 1.72
N LEU A 31 1.24 8.23 1.70
CA LEU A 31 1.96 7.03 2.07
C LEU A 31 2.57 6.43 0.81
N LEU A 32 3.90 6.41 0.75
CA LEU A 32 4.64 5.89 -0.40
C LEU A 32 5.09 4.48 -0.07
N VAL A 33 4.73 3.53 -0.91
CA VAL A 33 5.04 2.12 -0.71
C VAL A 33 5.89 1.62 -1.87
N SER A 34 6.99 0.95 -1.53
CA SER A 34 7.86 0.31 -2.50
C SER A 34 7.87 -1.19 -2.24
N LEU A 35 7.68 -1.98 -3.27
CA LEU A 35 7.74 -3.43 -3.19
C LEU A 35 9.11 -3.92 -3.65
N GLU A 36 9.52 -5.10 -3.19
CA GLU A 36 10.82 -5.67 -3.55
C GLU A 36 10.98 -5.92 -5.05
N ASN A 37 9.87 -6.09 -5.77
CA ASN A 37 9.92 -6.28 -7.22
C ASN A 37 10.11 -4.98 -8.02
N GLY A 38 10.28 -3.85 -7.34
CA GLY A 38 10.46 -2.55 -7.99
C GLY A 38 9.19 -1.75 -8.21
N THR A 39 8.02 -2.31 -7.89
CA THR A 39 6.75 -1.60 -7.99
C THR A 39 6.64 -0.55 -6.90
N ASN A 40 6.23 0.66 -7.26
CA ASN A 40 5.99 1.74 -6.32
C ASN A 40 4.58 2.28 -6.48
N PHE A 41 3.94 2.60 -5.36
CA PHE A 41 2.63 3.25 -5.41
C PHE A 41 2.45 4.17 -4.21
N SER A 42 1.47 5.07 -4.29
CA SER A 42 1.19 6.01 -3.22
C SER A 42 -0.28 5.97 -2.84
N LEU A 43 -0.56 6.31 -1.58
CA LEU A 43 -1.91 6.34 -1.04
C LEU A 43 -2.15 7.68 -0.36
N ALA A 44 -3.16 8.42 -0.81
CA ALA A 44 -3.66 9.59 -0.10
C ALA A 44 -4.65 9.11 0.98
N TYR A 45 -4.14 8.36 1.95
CA TYR A 45 -4.93 7.57 2.88
C TYR A 45 -5.95 8.37 3.68
N ARG A 46 -5.71 9.67 3.91
CA ARG A 46 -6.64 10.52 4.65
C ARG A 46 -7.95 10.75 3.91
N PHE A 47 -7.93 10.61 2.60
CA PHE A 47 -9.09 10.83 1.73
C PHE A 47 -9.65 9.54 1.17
N MET A 48 -9.21 8.39 1.68
CA MET A 48 -9.60 7.09 1.16
C MET A 48 -10.27 6.25 2.24
N SER A 49 -11.28 5.49 1.85
CA SER A 49 -11.91 4.50 2.72
C SER A 49 -11.03 3.24 2.78
N GLU A 50 -11.31 2.35 3.73
CA GLU A 50 -10.61 1.07 3.81
C GLU A 50 -10.70 0.29 2.51
N GLU A 51 -11.88 0.28 1.90
CA GLU A 51 -12.14 -0.42 0.65
C GLU A 51 -11.30 0.16 -0.48
N GLN A 52 -11.24 1.49 -0.57
CA GLN A 52 -10.43 2.16 -1.60
C GLN A 52 -8.94 1.86 -1.42
N ILE A 53 -8.46 1.86 -0.19
CA ILE A 53 -7.06 1.53 0.11
C ILE A 53 -6.77 0.10 -0.31
N THR A 54 -7.63 -0.84 0.07
CA THR A 54 -7.47 -2.25 -0.27
C THR A 54 -7.45 -2.44 -1.79
N ASP A 55 -8.39 -1.83 -2.50
CA ASP A 55 -8.47 -1.92 -3.96
C ASP A 55 -7.22 -1.36 -4.63
N LYS A 56 -6.69 -0.24 -4.13
CA LYS A 56 -5.48 0.36 -4.68
C LYS A 56 -4.27 -0.57 -4.49
N VAL A 57 -4.13 -1.16 -3.32
CA VAL A 57 -3.03 -2.08 -3.03
C VAL A 57 -3.14 -3.33 -3.89
N ILE A 58 -4.32 -3.88 -4.04
CA ILE A 58 -4.56 -5.05 -4.90
C ILE A 58 -4.15 -4.73 -6.34
N SER A 59 -4.58 -3.57 -6.85
CA SER A 59 -4.21 -3.15 -8.21
C SER A 59 -2.70 -3.04 -8.38
N ALA A 60 -2.01 -2.46 -7.40
CA ALA A 60 -0.56 -2.34 -7.44
C ALA A 60 0.12 -3.71 -7.43
N CYS A 61 -0.39 -4.65 -6.63
CA CYS A 61 0.16 -6.00 -6.57
C CYS A 61 -0.03 -6.75 -7.88
N LYS A 62 -1.16 -6.57 -8.54
CA LYS A 62 -1.43 -7.21 -9.83
C LYS A 62 -0.58 -6.62 -10.94
N TRP A 63 -0.37 -5.31 -10.94
CA TRP A 63 0.42 -4.62 -11.95
C TRP A 63 1.91 -4.97 -11.85
N GLY A 64 2.37 -5.35 -10.67
CA GLY A 64 3.77 -5.71 -10.44
C GLY A 64 4.15 -7.11 -10.90
N GLU A 65 3.21 -7.82 -11.46
CA GLU A 65 3.47 -9.15 -12.03
C GLU A 65 4.00 -9.01 -13.48
#